data_8654e14c02d4d323ba4fee3336992b9f
#
_entry.id   8654e14c02d4d323ba4fee3336992b9f
#
_cell.length_a   1.000
_cell.length_b   1.000
_cell.length_c   1.000
_cell.angle_alpha   90.00
_cell.angle_beta   90.00
_cell.angle_gamma   90.00
#
_symmetry.space_group_name_H-M   'P 1'
#
loop_
_entity.id
_entity.type
_entity.pdbx_description
1 polymer ?
#
loop_
_entity_poly.entity_id
_entity_poly.type
_entity_poly.pdbx_seq_one_letter_code
_entity_poly.pdbx_strand_id
1 'polypeptide(L)'
;MKKRTLWIVLTVLFAASALYAITTIAEDGPSGLIGCVALAIIFGILAKRTDPDARFKTKGKKPKQSSIICGDYTAVDLETTGFSPTKDRIIEFGAVRVRNGKPVKTYSLLINPEREIPAAVTRLTGIDDTDVNGQPTEAQALPEFLKFIGNDVLVGHNINEFDAPFIASAATRLGLHIPSNNTIDTLILSRAIFPNEKRHRLVDLIRRFGIAQVETHRAADDALQTAQCYEYIKNYIKQNHIKIR
;
A
#
# COMPACT_ATOMS: atom_id res chain seq x y z
N MET A 1 -13.17 -26.07 10.18
CA MET A 1 -13.21 -25.61 8.78
C MET A 1 -12.24 -24.44 8.62
N LYS A 2 -11.26 -24.50 7.72
CA LYS A 2 -10.31 -23.40 7.47
C LYS A 2 -11.08 -22.19 6.91
N LYS A 3 -10.76 -20.97 7.34
CA LYS A 3 -11.50 -19.72 6.97
C LYS A 3 -11.63 -19.50 5.44
N ARG A 4 -10.66 -19.99 4.66
CA ARG A 4 -10.72 -20.00 3.18
C ARG A 4 -11.86 -20.84 2.63
N THR A 5 -12.09 -22.01 3.23
CA THR A 5 -13.19 -22.93 2.84
C THR A 5 -14.55 -22.29 3.16
N LEU A 6 -14.65 -21.59 4.29
CA LEU A 6 -15.87 -20.85 4.66
C LEU A 6 -16.18 -19.72 3.66
N TRP A 7 -15.16 -18.99 3.20
CA TRP A 7 -15.34 -17.91 2.22
C TRP A 7 -15.79 -18.42 0.86
N ILE A 8 -15.18 -19.51 0.36
CA ILE A 8 -15.58 -20.16 -0.87
C ILE A 8 -17.04 -20.67 -0.77
N VAL A 9 -17.41 -21.30 0.36
CA VAL A 9 -18.78 -21.77 0.61
C VAL A 9 -19.77 -20.59 0.63
N LEU A 10 -19.42 -19.48 1.28
CA LEU A 10 -20.27 -18.27 1.31
C LEU A 10 -20.43 -17.64 -0.06
N THR A 11 -19.38 -17.61 -0.90
CA THR A 11 -19.44 -17.07 -2.26
C THR A 11 -20.31 -17.95 -3.17
N VAL A 12 -20.19 -19.28 -3.04
CA VAL A 12 -21.02 -20.24 -3.78
C VAL A 12 -22.49 -20.13 -3.36
N LEU A 13 -22.76 -20.01 -2.06
CA LEU A 13 -24.11 -19.82 -1.54
C LEU A 13 -24.73 -18.49 -2.01
N PHE A 14 -23.93 -17.42 -2.10
CA PHE A 14 -24.37 -16.13 -2.63
C PHE A 14 -24.73 -16.21 -4.11
N ALA A 15 -23.90 -16.87 -4.92
CA ALA A 15 -24.19 -17.10 -6.33
C ALA A 15 -25.45 -17.97 -6.53
N ALA A 16 -25.62 -19.00 -5.71
CA ALA A 16 -26.81 -19.86 -5.75
C ALA A 16 -28.09 -19.12 -5.30
N SER A 17 -28.01 -18.27 -4.27
CA SER A 17 -29.14 -17.46 -3.81
C SER A 17 -29.53 -16.36 -4.81
N ALA A 18 -28.55 -15.78 -5.52
CA ALA A 18 -28.82 -14.83 -6.60
C ALA A 18 -29.51 -15.51 -7.80
N LEU A 19 -29.08 -16.71 -8.14
CA LEU A 19 -29.70 -17.50 -9.21
C LEU A 19 -31.13 -17.92 -8.84
N TYR A 20 -31.34 -18.33 -7.60
CA TYR A 20 -32.67 -18.67 -7.07
C TYR A 20 -33.62 -17.46 -7.04
N ALA A 21 -33.09 -16.25 -6.69
CA ALA A 21 -33.85 -15.01 -6.71
C ALA A 21 -34.35 -14.66 -8.13
N ILE A 22 -33.52 -14.91 -9.16
CA ILE A 22 -33.89 -14.64 -10.56
C ILE A 22 -34.99 -15.60 -11.01
N THR A 23 -34.99 -16.85 -10.56
CA THR A 23 -36.03 -17.84 -10.91
C THR A 23 -37.35 -17.61 -10.18
N THR A 24 -37.32 -17.19 -8.88
CA THR A 24 -38.53 -16.93 -8.09
C THR A 24 -39.23 -15.62 -8.44
N ILE A 25 -38.54 -14.61 -8.98
CA ILE A 25 -39.16 -13.38 -9.48
C ILE A 25 -40.08 -13.70 -10.70
N ALA A 26 -39.78 -14.75 -11.43
CA ALA A 26 -40.60 -15.17 -12.58
C ALA A 26 -41.89 -15.87 -12.14
N GLU A 27 -41.99 -16.44 -10.94
CA GLU A 27 -43.12 -17.23 -10.46
C GLU A 27 -43.99 -16.51 -9.40
N ASP A 28 -43.42 -15.74 -8.46
CA ASP A 28 -44.12 -15.26 -7.23
C ASP A 28 -44.32 -13.75 -7.12
N GLY A 29 -43.93 -12.95 -8.10
CA GLY A 29 -44.12 -11.49 -8.09
C GLY A 29 -43.32 -10.72 -7.01
N PRO A 30 -43.69 -9.46 -6.68
CA PRO A 30 -42.83 -8.56 -5.88
C PRO A 30 -42.60 -8.96 -4.42
N SER A 31 -43.36 -9.88 -3.84
CA SER A 31 -43.22 -10.32 -2.44
C SER A 31 -41.97 -11.18 -2.20
N GLY A 32 -41.46 -11.91 -3.23
CA GLY A 32 -40.21 -12.65 -3.15
C GLY A 32 -38.96 -11.77 -3.10
N LEU A 33 -39.07 -10.52 -3.60
CA LEU A 33 -37.97 -9.57 -3.67
C LEU A 33 -37.47 -9.12 -2.29
N ILE A 34 -38.37 -8.98 -1.30
CA ILE A 34 -38.02 -8.46 0.04
C ILE A 34 -37.12 -9.45 0.79
N GLY A 35 -37.42 -10.76 0.69
CA GLY A 35 -36.60 -11.79 1.30
C GLY A 35 -35.19 -11.90 0.71
N CYS A 36 -35.07 -11.74 -0.62
CA CYS A 36 -33.80 -11.81 -1.33
C CYS A 36 -32.92 -10.58 -1.07
N VAL A 37 -33.50 -9.38 -0.97
CA VAL A 37 -32.77 -8.16 -0.61
C VAL A 37 -32.25 -8.22 0.82
N ALA A 38 -33.03 -8.73 1.77
CA ALA A 38 -32.61 -8.92 3.16
C ALA A 38 -31.45 -9.91 3.27
N LEU A 39 -31.51 -11.04 2.56
CA LEU A 39 -30.40 -12.01 2.49
C LEU A 39 -29.15 -11.42 1.83
N ALA A 40 -29.28 -10.67 0.74
CA ALA A 40 -28.16 -10.01 0.08
C ALA A 40 -27.48 -8.97 0.99
N ILE A 41 -28.22 -8.22 1.78
CA ILE A 41 -27.68 -7.28 2.77
C ILE A 41 -26.96 -8.01 3.89
N ILE A 42 -27.52 -9.10 4.43
CA ILE A 42 -26.89 -9.90 5.48
C ILE A 42 -25.60 -10.55 4.96
N PHE A 43 -25.60 -11.12 3.75
CA PHE A 43 -24.41 -11.68 3.13
C PHE A 43 -23.37 -10.62 2.78
N GLY A 44 -23.78 -9.44 2.34
CA GLY A 44 -22.89 -8.29 2.11
C GLY A 44 -22.20 -7.80 3.40
N ILE A 45 -22.92 -7.79 4.52
CA ILE A 45 -22.37 -7.45 5.84
C ILE A 45 -21.41 -8.57 6.34
N LEU A 46 -21.75 -9.83 6.13
CA LEU A 46 -20.91 -10.97 6.49
C LEU A 46 -19.65 -11.04 5.60
N ALA A 47 -19.77 -10.79 4.30
CA ALA A 47 -18.64 -10.74 3.38
C ALA A 47 -17.67 -9.60 3.74
N LYS A 48 -18.16 -8.40 4.08
CA LYS A 48 -17.33 -7.30 4.61
C LYS A 48 -16.63 -7.64 5.92
N ARG A 49 -17.25 -8.45 6.80
CA ARG A 49 -16.63 -8.91 8.05
C ARG A 49 -15.59 -10.01 7.87
N THR A 50 -15.63 -10.72 6.74
CA THR A 50 -14.74 -11.86 6.46
C THR A 50 -13.71 -11.52 5.37
N ASP A 51 -13.70 -10.26 4.88
CA ASP A 51 -12.74 -9.78 3.88
C ASP A 51 -11.31 -10.02 4.41
N PRO A 52 -10.51 -10.86 3.74
CA PRO A 52 -9.13 -11.08 4.13
C PRO A 52 -8.29 -9.80 4.06
N ASP A 53 -8.65 -8.83 3.20
CA ASP A 53 -7.99 -7.52 3.08
C ASP A 53 -8.32 -6.59 4.26
N ALA A 54 -9.43 -6.82 4.99
CA ALA A 54 -9.80 -6.04 6.18
C ALA A 54 -8.82 -6.22 7.36
N ARG A 55 -7.95 -7.25 7.33
CA ARG A 55 -6.94 -7.48 8.37
C ARG A 55 -5.74 -6.54 8.30
N PHE A 56 -5.48 -5.96 7.16
CA PHE A 56 -4.35 -5.04 6.96
C PHE A 56 -4.68 -3.58 7.29
N LYS A 57 -5.92 -3.27 7.69
CA LYS A 57 -6.21 -2.01 8.35
C LYS A 57 -5.54 -2.03 9.73
N THR A 58 -4.26 -1.74 9.75
CA THR A 58 -3.57 -1.39 10.98
C THR A 58 -4.36 -0.23 11.58
N LYS A 59 -4.99 -0.44 12.73
CA LYS A 59 -5.44 0.68 13.58
C LYS A 59 -4.18 1.40 14.00
N GLY A 60 -3.68 2.31 13.14
CA GLY A 60 -2.54 3.11 13.43
C GLY A 60 -2.82 3.84 14.74
N LYS A 61 -2.11 3.46 15.80
CA LYS A 61 -2.02 4.31 16.98
C LYS A 61 -1.51 5.65 16.46
N LYS A 62 -2.23 6.74 16.73
CA LYS A 62 -1.74 8.09 16.41
C LYS A 62 -0.30 8.19 16.93
N PRO A 63 0.68 8.49 16.08
CA PRO A 63 2.07 8.53 16.50
C PRO A 63 2.22 9.59 17.59
N LYS A 64 2.97 9.27 18.66
CA LYS A 64 3.35 10.28 19.65
C LYS A 64 4.26 11.32 18.97
N GLN A 65 4.17 12.58 19.32
CA GLN A 65 4.94 13.68 18.71
C GLN A 65 6.45 13.40 18.64
N SER A 66 7.01 12.66 19.60
CA SER A 66 8.41 12.22 19.62
C SER A 66 8.76 11.18 18.55
N SER A 67 7.79 10.56 17.90
CA SER A 67 7.99 9.54 16.87
C SER A 67 7.84 10.08 15.43
N ILE A 68 7.42 11.33 15.26
CA ILE A 68 7.18 11.95 13.95
C ILE A 68 8.44 12.60 13.38
N ILE A 69 9.41 12.95 14.25
CA ILE A 69 10.68 13.56 13.85
C ILE A 69 11.81 12.62 14.19
N CYS A 70 12.31 11.90 13.18
CA CYS A 70 13.52 11.08 13.33
C CYS A 70 14.60 11.54 12.35
N GLY A 71 15.87 11.43 12.78
CA GLY A 71 17.03 11.73 11.94
C GLY A 71 17.48 10.54 11.10
N ASP A 72 17.22 9.34 11.61
CA ASP A 72 17.63 8.07 11.03
C ASP A 72 16.40 7.26 10.63
N TYR A 73 16.28 6.94 9.35
CA TYR A 73 15.15 6.19 8.79
C TYR A 73 15.52 5.60 7.43
N THR A 74 14.64 4.78 6.90
CA THR A 74 14.69 4.33 5.50
C THR A 74 13.41 4.76 4.78
N ALA A 75 13.55 5.60 3.75
CA ALA A 75 12.44 5.91 2.86
C ALA A 75 12.21 4.73 1.91
N VAL A 76 10.95 4.41 1.64
CA VAL A 76 10.54 3.24 0.84
C VAL A 76 9.47 3.66 -0.14
N ASP A 77 9.54 3.10 -1.33
CA ASP A 77 8.53 3.16 -2.36
C ASP A 77 8.54 1.87 -3.17
N LEU A 78 7.40 1.48 -3.75
CA LEU A 78 7.23 0.24 -4.51
C LEU A 78 6.50 0.50 -5.81
N GLU A 79 6.97 -0.13 -6.91
CA GLU A 79 6.12 -0.31 -8.08
C GLU A 79 5.49 -1.71 -8.06
N THR A 80 4.25 -1.82 -8.51
CA THR A 80 3.46 -3.04 -8.40
C THR A 80 2.61 -3.28 -9.65
N THR A 81 2.16 -4.53 -9.88
CA THR A 81 1.27 -4.87 -11.00
C THR A 81 -0.16 -4.34 -10.83
N GLY A 82 -0.49 -3.71 -9.70
CA GLY A 82 -1.81 -3.17 -9.40
C GLY A 82 -1.93 -2.74 -7.94
N PHE A 83 -3.16 -2.53 -7.46
CA PHE A 83 -3.42 -1.89 -6.17
C PHE A 83 -3.76 -2.87 -5.02
N SER A 84 -3.89 -4.16 -5.30
CA SER A 84 -4.29 -5.14 -4.29
C SER A 84 -3.10 -5.92 -3.75
N PRO A 85 -2.68 -5.73 -2.48
CA PRO A 85 -1.53 -6.42 -1.89
C PRO A 85 -1.64 -7.94 -1.92
N THR A 86 -2.87 -8.47 -1.93
CA THR A 86 -3.11 -9.92 -1.91
C THR A 86 -3.15 -10.53 -3.32
N LYS A 87 -3.52 -9.74 -4.33
CA LYS A 87 -3.69 -10.20 -5.73
C LYS A 87 -2.52 -9.82 -6.61
N ASP A 88 -1.97 -8.64 -6.38
CA ASP A 88 -0.91 -8.08 -7.21
C ASP A 88 0.48 -8.42 -6.68
N ARG A 89 1.51 -8.09 -7.45
CA ARG A 89 2.92 -8.41 -7.18
C ARG A 89 3.76 -7.15 -7.25
N ILE A 90 4.84 -7.14 -6.51
CA ILE A 90 5.85 -6.09 -6.59
C ILE A 90 6.67 -6.30 -7.86
N ILE A 91 6.94 -5.22 -8.59
CA ILE A 91 7.78 -5.19 -9.80
C ILE A 91 9.05 -4.36 -9.63
N GLU A 92 9.10 -3.46 -8.63
CA GLU A 92 10.32 -2.77 -8.25
C GLU A 92 10.32 -2.49 -6.74
N PHE A 93 11.45 -2.75 -6.09
CA PHE A 93 11.76 -2.25 -4.74
C PHE A 93 12.61 -1.00 -4.84
N GLY A 94 12.18 0.08 -4.18
CA GLY A 94 12.98 1.28 -3.99
C GLY A 94 13.13 1.61 -2.51
N ALA A 95 14.35 1.92 -2.08
CA ALA A 95 14.56 2.43 -0.73
C ALA A 95 15.80 3.32 -0.63
N VAL A 96 15.72 4.34 0.22
CA VAL A 96 16.82 5.25 0.51
C VAL A 96 17.04 5.30 2.01
N ARG A 97 18.20 4.82 2.44
CA ARG A 97 18.60 4.94 3.85
C ARG A 97 19.10 6.33 4.13
N VAL A 98 18.53 6.96 5.15
CA VAL A 98 18.87 8.30 5.58
C VAL A 98 19.44 8.23 6.99
N ARG A 99 20.55 8.95 7.22
CA ARG A 99 21.20 9.10 8.54
C ARG A 99 21.50 10.58 8.77
N ASN A 100 21.09 11.08 9.93
CA ASN A 100 21.20 12.50 10.25
C ASN A 100 20.61 13.42 9.16
N GLY A 101 19.47 13.01 8.57
CA GLY A 101 18.78 13.76 7.53
C GLY A 101 19.46 13.74 6.15
N LYS A 102 20.49 12.90 5.94
CA LYS A 102 21.21 12.78 4.66
C LYS A 102 21.08 11.38 4.08
N PRO A 103 20.79 11.24 2.78
CA PRO A 103 20.85 9.95 2.09
C PRO A 103 22.26 9.36 2.18
N VAL A 104 22.38 8.10 2.60
CA VAL A 104 23.67 7.41 2.75
C VAL A 104 23.75 6.13 1.92
N LYS A 105 22.63 5.52 1.57
CA LYS A 105 22.60 4.30 0.73
C LYS A 105 21.25 4.18 0.04
N THR A 106 21.28 3.80 -1.24
CA THR A 106 20.09 3.52 -2.04
C THR A 106 20.01 2.02 -2.34
N TYR A 107 18.78 1.52 -2.39
CA TYR A 107 18.42 0.19 -2.86
C TYR A 107 17.44 0.37 -4.01
N SER A 108 17.70 -0.26 -5.14
CA SER A 108 16.82 -0.28 -6.31
C SER A 108 16.96 -1.66 -6.95
N LEU A 109 15.85 -2.34 -7.17
CA LEU A 109 15.84 -3.67 -7.76
C LEU A 109 14.52 -3.93 -8.47
N LEU A 110 14.59 -4.21 -9.78
CA LEU A 110 13.47 -4.73 -10.56
C LEU A 110 13.19 -6.18 -10.17
N ILE A 111 11.92 -6.54 -10.14
CA ILE A 111 11.43 -7.83 -9.67
C ILE A 111 10.61 -8.49 -10.78
N ASN A 112 10.91 -9.74 -11.07
CA ASN A 112 10.05 -10.54 -11.92
C ASN A 112 8.79 -10.96 -11.14
N PRO A 113 7.61 -10.43 -11.51
CA PRO A 113 6.36 -10.74 -10.81
C PRO A 113 5.81 -12.15 -11.13
N GLU A 114 6.48 -12.89 -12.02
CA GLU A 114 6.06 -14.22 -12.53
C GLU A 114 4.64 -14.18 -13.13
N ARG A 115 4.28 -13.04 -13.72
CA ARG A 115 3.01 -12.78 -14.36
C ARG A 115 3.11 -11.56 -15.27
N GLU A 116 2.20 -11.43 -16.23
CA GLU A 116 2.12 -10.28 -17.12
C GLU A 116 1.89 -8.97 -16.35
N ILE A 117 2.62 -7.91 -16.73
CA ILE A 117 2.45 -6.55 -16.22
C ILE A 117 1.33 -5.88 -17.04
N PRO A 118 0.25 -5.41 -16.38
CA PRO A 118 -0.84 -4.76 -17.10
C PRO A 118 -0.36 -3.52 -17.85
N ALA A 119 -0.80 -3.35 -19.11
CA ALA A 119 -0.41 -2.23 -19.95
C ALA A 119 -0.65 -0.83 -19.32
N ALA A 120 -1.60 -0.72 -18.39
CA ALA A 120 -1.83 0.52 -17.63
C ALA A 120 -0.69 0.80 -16.65
N VAL A 121 -0.10 -0.24 -16.05
CA VAL A 121 1.07 -0.13 -15.15
C VAL A 121 2.29 0.24 -15.96
N THR A 122 2.55 -0.45 -17.07
CA THR A 122 3.67 -0.10 -17.98
C THR A 122 3.60 1.36 -18.44
N ARG A 123 2.41 1.86 -18.79
CA ARG A 123 2.26 3.28 -19.18
C ARG A 123 2.56 4.25 -18.03
N LEU A 124 2.34 3.84 -16.78
CA LEU A 124 2.59 4.67 -15.60
C LEU A 124 4.05 4.64 -15.18
N THR A 125 4.62 3.44 -15.04
CA THR A 125 5.95 3.19 -14.45
C THR A 125 7.07 3.14 -15.48
N GLY A 126 6.72 2.91 -16.75
CA GLY A 126 7.66 2.59 -17.81
C GLY A 126 8.27 1.19 -17.73
N ILE A 127 7.87 0.38 -16.73
CA ILE A 127 8.36 -0.99 -16.55
C ILE A 127 7.45 -1.96 -17.32
N ASP A 128 8.03 -2.79 -18.17
CA ASP A 128 7.33 -3.82 -18.91
C ASP A 128 7.88 -5.24 -18.64
N ASP A 129 7.27 -6.23 -19.29
CA ASP A 129 7.67 -7.64 -19.11
C ASP A 129 9.11 -7.91 -19.56
N THR A 130 9.64 -7.12 -20.49
CA THR A 130 11.03 -7.29 -20.96
C THR A 130 12.04 -6.77 -19.95
N ASP A 131 11.71 -5.72 -19.19
CA ASP A 131 12.57 -5.15 -18.15
C ASP A 131 12.73 -6.11 -16.97
N VAL A 132 11.67 -6.84 -16.63
CA VAL A 132 11.65 -7.75 -15.50
C VAL A 132 12.04 -9.19 -15.87
N ASN A 133 12.21 -9.48 -17.16
CA ASN A 133 12.66 -10.78 -17.61
C ASN A 133 14.10 -11.05 -17.15
N GLY A 134 14.31 -12.20 -16.48
CA GLY A 134 15.62 -12.54 -15.90
C GLY A 134 15.96 -11.81 -14.60
N GLN A 135 15.12 -10.89 -14.13
CA GLN A 135 15.26 -10.30 -12.81
C GLN A 135 14.90 -11.31 -11.70
N PRO A 136 15.41 -11.12 -10.47
CA PRO A 136 15.03 -11.99 -9.35
C PRO A 136 13.53 -11.94 -9.08
N THR A 137 12.98 -13.08 -8.68
CA THR A 137 11.58 -13.16 -8.24
C THR A 137 11.39 -12.53 -6.87
N GLU A 138 10.14 -12.27 -6.49
CA GLU A 138 9.80 -11.77 -5.15
C GLU A 138 10.39 -12.65 -4.03
N ALA A 139 10.43 -13.98 -4.24
CA ALA A 139 11.01 -14.92 -3.28
C ALA A 139 12.54 -14.77 -3.11
N GLN A 140 13.24 -14.40 -4.17
CA GLN A 140 14.68 -14.19 -4.16
C GLN A 140 15.04 -12.79 -3.60
N ALA A 141 14.28 -11.77 -3.94
CA ALA A 141 14.58 -10.38 -3.65
C ALA A 141 14.11 -9.90 -2.26
N LEU A 142 12.93 -10.36 -1.80
CA LEU A 142 12.35 -9.86 -0.56
C LEU A 142 13.24 -10.07 0.68
N PRO A 143 13.93 -11.22 0.88
CA PRO A 143 14.81 -11.37 2.03
C PRO A 143 15.92 -10.31 2.11
N GLU A 144 16.53 -9.95 0.99
CA GLU A 144 17.58 -8.92 0.93
C GLU A 144 17.00 -7.52 1.13
N PHE A 145 15.81 -7.25 0.59
CA PHE A 145 15.10 -6.00 0.86
C PHE A 145 14.75 -5.85 2.35
N LEU A 146 14.22 -6.91 2.99
CA LEU A 146 13.93 -6.91 4.42
C LEU A 146 15.21 -6.69 5.27
N LYS A 147 16.33 -7.28 4.86
CA LYS A 147 17.63 -7.02 5.48
C LYS A 147 18.11 -5.59 5.28
N PHE A 148 17.83 -5.00 4.10
CA PHE A 148 18.16 -3.60 3.85
C PHE A 148 17.34 -2.67 4.73
N ILE A 149 16.04 -2.82 4.85
CA ILE A 149 15.22 -1.96 5.71
C ILE A 149 15.49 -2.19 7.21
N GLY A 150 15.86 -3.41 7.59
CA GLY A 150 16.20 -3.79 8.97
C GLY A 150 15.13 -3.37 9.97
N ASN A 151 15.55 -2.73 11.05
CA ASN A 151 14.65 -2.21 12.10
C ASN A 151 14.46 -0.68 12.00
N ASP A 152 14.80 -0.06 10.88
CA ASP A 152 14.64 1.37 10.70
C ASP A 152 13.16 1.78 10.77
N VAL A 153 12.90 3.02 11.16
CA VAL A 153 11.60 3.64 10.88
C VAL A 153 11.45 3.77 9.37
N LEU A 154 10.35 3.32 8.82
CA LEU A 154 10.06 3.44 7.38
C LEU A 154 9.30 4.73 7.11
N VAL A 155 9.77 5.50 6.16
CA VAL A 155 9.08 6.70 5.67
C VAL A 155 8.57 6.42 4.26
N GLY A 156 7.31 6.71 3.98
CA GLY A 156 6.74 6.54 2.64
C GLY A 156 5.61 7.53 2.39
N HIS A 157 5.18 7.63 1.15
CA HIS A 157 4.03 8.42 0.79
C HIS A 157 2.80 7.52 0.61
N ASN A 158 1.85 7.59 1.53
CA ASN A 158 0.74 6.62 1.65
C ASN A 158 1.20 5.20 2.03
N ILE A 159 2.33 5.08 2.69
CA ILE A 159 2.96 3.81 3.03
C ILE A 159 2.05 2.89 3.86
N ASN A 160 1.22 3.46 4.72
CA ASN A 160 0.35 2.68 5.60
C ASN A 160 -0.75 1.92 4.85
N GLU A 161 -1.22 2.47 3.73
CA GLU A 161 -2.30 1.88 2.93
C GLU A 161 -1.76 1.16 1.68
N PHE A 162 -0.50 1.37 1.29
CA PHE A 162 0.07 0.80 0.07
C PHE A 162 1.33 -0.04 0.34
N ASP A 163 2.49 0.55 0.55
CA ASP A 163 3.76 -0.18 0.56
C ASP A 163 3.87 -1.21 1.70
N ALA A 164 3.54 -0.81 2.93
CA ALA A 164 3.62 -1.71 4.07
C ALA A 164 2.68 -2.92 3.94
N PRO A 165 1.42 -2.79 3.48
CA PRO A 165 0.57 -3.92 3.12
C PRO A 165 1.13 -4.83 2.02
N PHE A 166 1.77 -4.28 0.97
CA PHE A 166 2.40 -5.09 -0.08
C PHE A 166 3.56 -5.90 0.46
N ILE A 167 4.48 -5.28 1.22
CA ILE A 167 5.61 -5.96 1.86
C ILE A 167 5.11 -7.06 2.82
N ALA A 168 4.11 -6.77 3.65
CA ALA A 168 3.52 -7.73 4.57
C ALA A 168 2.85 -8.89 3.85
N SER A 169 2.15 -8.63 2.75
CA SER A 169 1.49 -9.66 1.93
C SER A 169 2.52 -10.55 1.23
N ALA A 170 3.59 -9.97 0.70
CA ALA A 170 4.70 -10.70 0.09
C ALA A 170 5.39 -11.60 1.12
N ALA A 171 5.72 -11.06 2.32
CA ALA A 171 6.31 -11.85 3.41
C ALA A 171 5.39 -13.02 3.83
N THR A 172 4.08 -12.76 3.90
CA THR A 172 3.08 -13.80 4.24
C THR A 172 3.02 -14.90 3.19
N ARG A 173 3.06 -14.54 1.89
CA ARG A 173 3.05 -15.53 0.79
C ARG A 173 4.25 -16.46 0.84
N LEU A 174 5.40 -15.91 1.21
CA LEU A 174 6.69 -16.61 1.24
C LEU A 174 6.98 -17.28 2.59
N GLY A 175 6.08 -17.16 3.58
CA GLY A 175 6.29 -17.73 4.92
C GLY A 175 7.42 -17.03 5.70
N LEU A 176 7.77 -15.80 5.33
CA LEU A 176 8.77 -14.99 6.01
C LEU A 176 8.16 -14.24 7.20
N HIS A 177 9.04 -13.76 8.09
CA HIS A 177 8.61 -12.87 9.17
C HIS A 177 8.08 -11.55 8.60
N ILE A 178 6.87 -11.17 9.00
CA ILE A 178 6.28 -9.89 8.59
C ILE A 178 7.01 -8.76 9.33
N PRO A 179 7.58 -7.78 8.63
CA PRO A 179 8.28 -6.68 9.30
C PRO A 179 7.32 -5.88 10.18
N SER A 180 7.82 -5.47 11.34
CA SER A 180 7.05 -4.71 12.35
C SER A 180 7.61 -3.29 12.54
N ASN A 181 8.25 -2.76 11.51
CA ASN A 181 8.81 -1.42 11.51
C ASN A 181 7.75 -0.36 11.80
N ASN A 182 8.11 0.64 12.60
CA ASN A 182 7.29 1.84 12.71
C ASN A 182 7.29 2.58 11.37
N THR A 183 6.16 3.18 11.02
CA THR A 183 6.01 3.92 9.77
C THR A 183 5.74 5.40 10.01
N ILE A 184 6.24 6.25 9.13
CA ILE A 184 5.90 7.67 9.02
C ILE A 184 5.33 7.89 7.61
N ASP A 185 4.08 8.31 7.55
CA ASP A 185 3.36 8.53 6.30
C ASP A 185 3.34 10.02 5.93
N THR A 186 4.06 10.39 4.87
CA THR A 186 4.16 11.79 4.42
C THR A 186 2.85 12.35 3.88
N LEU A 187 1.93 11.50 3.39
CA LEU A 187 0.58 11.91 3.00
C LEU A 187 -0.22 12.38 4.24
N ILE A 188 -0.17 11.59 5.32
CA ILE A 188 -0.84 11.94 6.58
C ILE A 188 -0.22 13.22 7.17
N LEU A 189 1.12 13.30 7.20
CA LEU A 189 1.81 14.49 7.69
C LEU A 189 1.46 15.73 6.87
N SER A 190 1.48 15.63 5.54
CA SER A 190 1.14 16.74 4.65
C SER A 190 -0.27 17.26 4.88
N ARG A 191 -1.25 16.37 5.05
CA ARG A 191 -2.64 16.74 5.37
C ARG A 191 -2.77 17.45 6.72
N ALA A 192 -1.99 17.01 7.71
CA ALA A 192 -1.99 17.61 9.05
C ALA A 192 -1.31 18.99 9.08
N ILE A 193 -0.24 19.17 8.30
CA ILE A 193 0.59 20.40 8.31
C ILE A 193 0.04 21.46 7.36
N PHE A 194 -0.54 21.05 6.23
CA PHE A 194 -1.06 21.92 5.19
C PHE A 194 -2.56 21.69 4.93
N PRO A 195 -3.44 21.86 5.93
CA PRO A 195 -4.86 21.47 5.84
C PRO A 195 -5.66 22.26 4.79
N ASN A 196 -5.17 23.43 4.39
CA ASN A 196 -5.82 24.27 3.37
C ASN A 196 -5.47 23.86 1.93
N GLU A 197 -4.51 22.95 1.75
CA GLU A 197 -4.15 22.45 0.44
C GLU A 197 -5.16 21.39 -0.02
N LYS A 198 -5.54 21.48 -1.31
CA LYS A 198 -6.54 20.56 -1.89
C LYS A 198 -5.97 19.20 -2.31
N ARG A 199 -4.68 19.14 -2.56
CA ARG A 199 -4.00 17.96 -3.10
C ARG A 199 -2.72 17.67 -2.32
N HIS A 200 -2.48 16.39 -2.06
CA HIS A 200 -1.38 15.91 -1.24
C HIS A 200 -0.68 14.68 -1.86
N ARG A 201 -0.81 14.43 -3.17
CA ARG A 201 -0.04 13.38 -3.85
C ARG A 201 1.45 13.72 -3.80
N LEU A 202 2.32 12.75 -3.97
CA LEU A 202 3.76 12.98 -3.94
C LEU A 202 4.16 14.09 -4.94
N VAL A 203 3.65 14.04 -6.18
CA VAL A 203 3.88 15.10 -7.19
C VAL A 203 3.45 16.49 -6.73
N ASP A 204 2.39 16.60 -5.94
CA ASP A 204 1.92 17.89 -5.44
C ASP A 204 2.87 18.42 -4.34
N LEU A 205 3.47 17.52 -3.52
CA LEU A 205 4.45 17.87 -2.50
C LEU A 205 5.78 18.27 -3.11
N ILE A 206 6.33 17.47 -4.02
CA ILE A 206 7.65 17.75 -4.62
C ILE A 206 7.65 19.08 -5.37
N ARG A 207 6.54 19.42 -6.05
CA ARG A 207 6.37 20.73 -6.70
C ARG A 207 6.27 21.87 -5.69
N ARG A 208 5.43 21.72 -4.68
CA ARG A 208 5.23 22.73 -3.63
C ARG A 208 6.50 23.03 -2.87
N PHE A 209 7.31 22.02 -2.61
CA PHE A 209 8.56 22.15 -1.85
C PHE A 209 9.77 22.50 -2.74
N GLY A 210 9.58 22.61 -4.06
CA GLY A 210 10.65 22.92 -5.00
C GLY A 210 11.68 21.80 -5.17
N ILE A 211 11.29 20.54 -4.94
CA ILE A 211 12.16 19.37 -5.02
C ILE A 211 12.30 18.92 -6.48
N ALA A 212 11.17 18.71 -7.16
CA ALA A 212 11.10 18.30 -8.57
C ALA A 212 9.80 18.78 -9.22
N GLN A 213 9.70 18.66 -10.54
CA GLN A 213 8.49 19.03 -11.30
C GLN A 213 7.57 17.84 -11.58
N VAL A 214 8.13 16.63 -11.58
CA VAL A 214 7.43 15.38 -11.91
C VAL A 214 7.89 14.26 -11.01
N GLU A 215 7.00 13.32 -10.73
CA GLU A 215 7.32 11.98 -10.25
C GLU A 215 7.94 11.17 -11.38
N THR A 216 8.92 10.33 -11.08
CA THR A 216 9.59 9.51 -12.08
C THR A 216 8.90 8.18 -12.28
N HIS A 217 8.06 7.77 -11.32
CA HIS A 217 7.48 6.43 -11.24
C HIS A 217 8.56 5.34 -11.31
N ARG A 218 9.66 5.59 -10.61
CA ARG A 218 10.74 4.65 -10.34
C ARG A 218 10.96 4.63 -8.83
N ALA A 219 10.77 3.47 -8.25
CA ALA A 219 10.67 3.29 -6.82
C ALA A 219 11.82 3.92 -6.01
N ALA A 220 13.07 3.84 -6.49
CA ALA A 220 14.20 4.43 -5.78
C ALA A 220 14.22 5.97 -5.83
N ASP A 221 13.81 6.56 -6.94
CA ASP A 221 13.74 8.01 -7.12
C ASP A 221 12.58 8.59 -6.30
N ASP A 222 11.42 7.92 -6.32
CA ASP A 222 10.24 8.35 -5.57
C ASP A 222 10.44 8.17 -4.06
N ALA A 223 11.19 7.13 -3.63
CA ALA A 223 11.67 7.01 -2.26
C ALA A 223 12.61 8.17 -1.86
N LEU A 224 13.50 8.60 -2.76
CA LEU A 224 14.37 9.77 -2.52
C LEU A 224 13.56 11.07 -2.44
N GLN A 225 12.62 11.29 -3.36
CA GLN A 225 11.72 12.45 -3.33
C GLN A 225 10.87 12.46 -2.06
N THR A 226 10.39 11.30 -1.63
CA THR A 226 9.65 11.14 -0.37
C THR A 226 10.51 11.49 0.84
N ALA A 227 11.79 11.05 0.87
CA ALA A 227 12.73 11.45 1.91
C ALA A 227 12.94 12.98 1.95
N GLN A 228 13.12 13.61 0.79
CA GLN A 228 13.26 15.06 0.69
C GLN A 228 12.00 15.81 1.15
N CYS A 229 10.82 15.33 0.78
CA CYS A 229 9.55 15.86 1.29
C CYS A 229 9.46 15.76 2.81
N TYR A 230 9.87 14.63 3.38
CA TYR A 230 9.87 14.44 4.83
C TYR A 230 10.86 15.38 5.55
N GLU A 231 12.07 15.56 5.00
CA GLU A 231 13.04 16.54 5.54
C GLU A 231 12.49 17.97 5.50
N TYR A 232 11.84 18.35 4.38
CA TYR A 232 11.18 19.65 4.27
C TYR A 232 10.10 19.82 5.36
N ILE A 233 9.23 18.83 5.52
CA ILE A 233 8.14 18.85 6.52
C ILE A 233 8.73 18.98 7.94
N LYS A 234 9.79 18.24 8.27
CA LYS A 234 10.46 18.33 9.58
C LYS A 234 10.99 19.75 9.84
N ASN A 235 11.66 20.34 8.85
CA ASN A 235 12.19 21.68 8.94
C ASN A 235 11.07 22.72 9.10
N TYR A 236 9.98 22.56 8.34
CA TYR A 236 8.81 23.42 8.41
C TYR A 236 8.14 23.38 9.81
N ILE A 237 7.97 22.17 10.36
CA ILE A 237 7.45 21.97 11.72
C ILE A 237 8.34 22.70 12.75
N LYS A 238 9.65 22.52 12.65
CA LYS A 238 10.62 23.13 13.56
C LYS A 238 10.60 24.66 13.48
N GLN A 239 10.65 25.21 12.27
CA GLN A 239 10.68 26.67 12.05
C GLN A 239 9.39 27.37 12.48
N ASN A 240 8.24 26.72 12.30
CA ASN A 240 6.92 27.29 12.62
C ASN A 240 6.41 26.85 14.02
N HIS A 241 7.23 26.16 14.81
CA HIS A 241 6.89 25.67 16.15
C HIS A 241 5.55 24.88 16.19
N ILE A 242 5.26 24.11 15.13
CA ILE A 242 3.99 23.38 14.97
C ILE A 242 3.96 22.24 15.98
N LYS A 243 2.91 22.18 16.79
CA LYS A 243 2.61 21.05 17.68
C LYS A 243 1.69 20.08 16.93
N ILE A 244 2.22 18.90 16.58
CA ILE A 244 1.41 17.83 16.00
C ILE A 244 0.74 17.07 17.15
N ARG A 245 -0.58 17.06 17.14
CA ARG A 245 -1.40 16.40 18.17
C ARG A 245 -1.85 15.01 17.71
#